data_0723223fe5f755943c94529ed01f188c
#
_entry.id   0723223fe5f755943c94529ed01f188c
#
_cell.length_a   1.000
_cell.length_b   1.000
_cell.length_c   1.000
_cell.angle_alpha   90.00
_cell.angle_beta   90.00
_cell.angle_gamma   90.00
#
_symmetry.space_group_name_H-M   'P 1'
#
loop_
_entity.id
_entity.type
_entity.pdbx_description
1 polymer ?
#
loop_
_entity_poly.entity_id
_entity_poly.type
_entity_poly.pdbx_seq_one_letter_code
_entity_poly.pdbx_strand_id
1 'polypeptide(L)'
;NPKNSAVAVTTGIMKVLNRDELEGVLAHELSHIKNRDILVSSIAAMLAAAISFMSRMAFWGGGQRDRGTHPVIILIAFIAAPIASLIIRLAISRTREYGADKTGSSISGNPLALASALEKIEMYSKNPLNVNPAVSQLFISDPLKSFTGSGLRKLFSTHPPTKERVRRLREEASGIRYR
;
A
#
# COMPACT_ATOMS: atom_id res chain seq x y z
N ASN A 1 12.56 4.07 12.05
CA ASN A 1 13.52 5.14 12.33
C ASN A 1 14.68 5.03 11.33
N PRO A 2 14.96 6.06 10.50
CA PRO A 2 16.03 6.01 9.49
C PRO A 2 17.43 5.67 10.05
N LYS A 3 17.70 6.01 11.31
CA LYS A 3 18.98 5.73 11.96
C LYS A 3 19.14 4.27 12.39
N ASN A 4 18.05 3.54 12.57
CA ASN A 4 18.03 2.16 13.06
C ASN A 4 17.05 1.36 12.17
N SER A 5 17.45 1.10 10.94
CA SER A 5 16.67 0.36 9.96
C SER A 5 17.54 -0.68 9.26
N ALA A 6 16.93 -1.78 8.87
CA ALA A 6 17.57 -2.84 8.10
C ALA A 6 16.63 -3.28 6.98
N VAL A 7 17.21 -3.63 5.85
CA VAL A 7 16.51 -4.27 4.73
C VAL A 7 17.01 -5.70 4.63
N ALA A 8 16.07 -6.65 4.64
CA ALA A 8 16.37 -8.06 4.47
C ALA A 8 15.94 -8.52 3.07
N VAL A 9 16.78 -9.29 2.41
CA VAL A 9 16.51 -9.85 1.08
C VAL A 9 16.47 -11.37 1.20
N THR A 10 15.43 -11.98 0.63
CA THR A 10 15.34 -13.44 0.62
C THR A 10 16.14 -14.04 -0.54
N THR A 11 16.67 -15.24 -0.34
CA THR A 11 17.35 -16.00 -1.40
C THR A 11 16.45 -16.26 -2.61
N GLY A 12 15.13 -16.30 -2.39
CA GLY A 12 14.15 -16.47 -3.46
C GLY A 12 14.13 -15.31 -4.44
N ILE A 13 14.04 -14.07 -3.96
CA ILE A 13 14.03 -12.90 -4.82
C ILE A 13 15.34 -12.72 -5.57
N MET A 14 16.46 -13.05 -4.94
CA MET A 14 17.79 -13.02 -5.57
C MET A 14 17.94 -14.02 -6.73
N LYS A 15 17.13 -15.07 -6.79
CA LYS A 15 17.10 -16.03 -7.91
C LYS A 15 16.21 -15.56 -9.07
N VAL A 16 15.26 -14.68 -8.79
CA VAL A 16 14.26 -14.19 -9.78
C VAL A 16 14.73 -12.91 -10.46
N LEU A 17 15.34 -12.01 -9.69
CA LEU A 17 15.77 -10.70 -10.15
C LEU A 17 17.25 -10.70 -10.53
N ASN A 18 17.58 -9.98 -11.59
CA ASN A 18 18.97 -9.65 -11.89
C ASN A 18 19.48 -8.54 -10.94
N ARG A 19 20.75 -8.19 -11.06
CA ARG A 19 21.39 -7.21 -10.16
C ARG A 19 20.72 -5.85 -10.20
N ASP A 20 20.45 -5.32 -11.40
CA ASP A 20 19.86 -3.97 -11.57
C ASP A 20 18.42 -3.94 -11.04
N GLU A 21 17.65 -4.99 -11.30
CA GLU A 21 16.28 -5.15 -10.78
C GLU A 21 16.25 -5.24 -9.27
N LEU A 22 17.20 -5.99 -8.67
CA LEU A 22 17.35 -6.10 -7.23
C LEU A 22 17.74 -4.75 -6.61
N GLU A 23 18.66 -4.02 -7.25
CA GLU A 23 19.05 -2.66 -6.83
C GLU A 23 17.84 -1.71 -6.87
N GLY A 24 17.02 -1.77 -7.92
CA GLY A 24 15.77 -1.01 -8.00
C GLY A 24 14.80 -1.30 -6.86
N VAL A 25 14.61 -2.58 -6.52
CA VAL A 25 13.77 -3.00 -5.40
C VAL A 25 14.35 -2.54 -4.05
N LEU A 26 15.65 -2.68 -3.85
CA LEU A 26 16.32 -2.20 -2.63
C LEU A 26 16.21 -0.69 -2.48
N ALA A 27 16.35 0.07 -3.57
CA ALA A 27 16.17 1.51 -3.58
C ALA A 27 14.72 1.92 -3.23
N HIS A 28 13.74 1.14 -3.70
CA HIS A 28 12.34 1.31 -3.33
C HIS A 28 12.12 1.08 -1.82
N GLU A 29 12.66 0.00 -1.24
CA GLU A 29 12.56 -0.28 0.20
C GLU A 29 13.28 0.79 1.04
N LEU A 30 14.46 1.24 0.61
CA LEU A 30 15.18 2.35 1.24
C LEU A 30 14.37 3.66 1.20
N SER A 31 13.57 3.85 0.17
CA SER A 31 12.69 5.02 0.04
C SER A 31 11.62 5.07 1.12
N HIS A 32 11.03 3.93 1.49
CA HIS A 32 10.08 3.87 2.61
C HIS A 32 10.72 4.31 3.93
N ILE A 33 11.99 3.95 4.13
CA ILE A 33 12.76 4.36 5.31
C ILE A 33 13.02 5.87 5.27
N LYS A 34 13.50 6.38 4.13
CA LYS A 34 13.81 7.80 3.90
C LYS A 34 12.57 8.69 4.05
N ASN A 35 11.44 8.25 3.50
CA ASN A 35 10.17 8.97 3.52
C ASN A 35 9.43 8.83 4.86
N ARG A 36 9.96 8.06 5.81
CA ARG A 36 9.34 7.77 7.12
C ARG A 36 7.93 7.19 7.01
N ASP A 37 7.71 6.31 6.06
CA ASP A 37 6.39 5.79 5.72
C ASP A 37 5.71 5.04 6.87
N ILE A 38 6.48 4.41 7.77
CA ILE A 38 5.96 3.80 8.99
C ILE A 38 5.30 4.86 9.89
N LEU A 39 5.95 6.02 10.06
CA LEU A 39 5.39 7.11 10.87
C LEU A 39 4.10 7.65 10.26
N VAL A 40 4.09 7.91 8.96
CA VAL A 40 2.89 8.38 8.22
C VAL A 40 1.75 7.38 8.37
N SER A 41 2.04 6.07 8.23
CA SER A 41 1.05 5.00 8.41
C SER A 41 0.48 4.95 9.82
N SER A 42 1.35 5.09 10.82
CA SER A 42 0.95 5.05 12.23
C SER A 42 0.03 6.21 12.56
N ILE A 43 0.37 7.42 12.12
CA ILE A 43 -0.49 8.61 12.31
C ILE A 43 -1.82 8.43 11.61
N ALA A 44 -1.83 7.98 10.35
CA ALA A 44 -3.06 7.72 9.61
C ALA A 44 -3.93 6.65 10.29
N ALA A 45 -3.32 5.60 10.83
CA ALA A 45 -4.04 4.56 11.57
C ALA A 45 -4.63 5.09 12.87
N MET A 46 -3.90 5.92 13.61
CA MET A 46 -4.39 6.56 14.84
C MET A 46 -5.58 7.49 14.57
N LEU A 47 -5.49 8.33 13.54
CA LEU A 47 -6.60 9.23 13.16
C LEU A 47 -7.83 8.44 12.72
N ALA A 48 -7.65 7.39 11.92
CA ALA A 48 -8.75 6.52 11.51
C ALA A 48 -9.40 5.80 12.70
N ALA A 49 -8.61 5.34 13.67
CA ALA A 49 -9.10 4.73 14.90
C ALA A 49 -9.88 5.74 15.77
N ALA A 50 -9.37 6.98 15.91
CA ALA A 50 -10.04 8.04 16.64
C ALA A 50 -11.41 8.40 16.02
N ILE A 51 -11.48 8.55 14.70
CA ILE A 51 -12.75 8.81 13.99
C ILE A 51 -13.74 7.67 14.22
N SER A 52 -13.28 6.42 14.07
CA SER A 52 -14.14 5.24 14.29
C SER A 52 -14.60 5.12 15.74
N PHE A 53 -13.75 5.47 16.70
CA PHE A 53 -14.09 5.47 18.11
C PHE A 53 -15.13 6.54 18.44
N MET A 54 -14.93 7.78 17.98
CA MET A 54 -15.89 8.87 18.17
C MET A 54 -17.26 8.55 17.57
N SER A 55 -17.29 7.96 16.37
CA SER A 55 -18.52 7.51 15.73
C SER A 55 -19.28 6.47 16.56
N ARG A 56 -18.56 5.52 17.17
CA ARG A 56 -19.17 4.53 18.07
C ARG A 56 -19.67 5.18 19.36
N MET A 57 -18.88 6.07 19.94
CA MET A 57 -19.32 6.79 21.16
C MET A 57 -20.56 7.63 20.90
N ALA A 58 -20.68 8.31 19.78
CA ALA A 58 -21.86 9.05 19.37
C ALA A 58 -23.10 8.12 19.23
N PHE A 59 -22.90 6.92 18.70
CA PHE A 59 -23.96 5.93 18.54
C PHE A 59 -24.42 5.33 19.89
N TRP A 60 -23.46 4.91 20.74
CA TRP A 60 -23.78 4.24 22.01
C TRP A 60 -23.99 5.21 23.18
N GLY A 61 -23.30 6.37 23.18
CA GLY A 61 -23.40 7.40 24.24
C GLY A 61 -24.58 8.35 24.08
N GLY A 62 -25.30 8.29 22.97
CA GLY A 62 -26.44 9.16 22.65
C GLY A 62 -27.73 8.91 23.48
N GLY A 63 -27.60 8.27 24.66
CA GLY A 63 -28.69 8.11 25.61
C GLY A 63 -29.19 9.41 26.24
N GLN A 64 -28.43 10.51 26.14
CA GLN A 64 -28.89 11.86 26.45
C GLN A 64 -29.19 12.56 25.13
N ARG A 65 -30.42 12.37 24.69
CA ARG A 65 -31.01 12.92 23.46
C ARG A 65 -30.81 14.42 23.41
N ASP A 66 -29.80 14.81 22.61
CA ASP A 66 -29.84 16.13 22.00
C ASP A 66 -31.02 16.11 21.01
N ARG A 67 -32.06 16.87 21.34
CA ARG A 67 -33.40 16.80 20.73
C ARG A 67 -33.46 17.14 19.21
N GLY A 68 -32.31 17.27 18.56
CA GLY A 68 -32.21 17.73 17.16
C GLY A 68 -31.73 16.71 16.13
N THR A 69 -31.03 15.65 16.51
CA THR A 69 -30.42 14.75 15.51
C THR A 69 -31.29 13.51 15.27
N HIS A 70 -31.73 13.34 14.03
CA HIS A 70 -32.58 12.20 13.65
C HIS A 70 -31.80 10.87 13.80
N PRO A 71 -32.35 9.80 14.41
CA PRO A 71 -31.66 8.51 14.65
C PRO A 71 -31.05 7.91 13.39
N VAL A 72 -31.65 8.11 12.23
CA VAL A 72 -31.14 7.64 10.93
C VAL A 72 -29.81 8.30 10.57
N ILE A 73 -29.62 9.59 10.90
CA ILE A 73 -28.36 10.30 10.63
C ILE A 73 -27.22 9.70 11.47
N ILE A 74 -27.49 9.38 12.73
CA ILE A 74 -26.53 8.74 13.63
C ILE A 74 -26.15 7.35 13.10
N LEU A 75 -27.13 6.57 12.65
CA LEU A 75 -26.90 5.25 12.07
C LEU A 75 -26.05 5.33 10.78
N ILE A 76 -26.36 6.29 9.90
CA ILE A 76 -25.57 6.52 8.68
C ILE A 76 -24.13 6.90 9.04
N ALA A 77 -23.92 7.81 9.98
CA ALA A 77 -22.60 8.22 10.42
C ALA A 77 -21.81 7.06 11.05
N PHE A 78 -22.48 6.19 11.82
CA PHE A 78 -21.87 5.00 12.42
C PHE A 78 -21.33 4.02 11.36
N ILE A 79 -22.04 3.85 10.25
CA ILE A 79 -21.63 2.97 9.15
C ILE A 79 -20.62 3.67 8.23
N ALA A 80 -20.84 4.94 7.92
CA ALA A 80 -20.02 5.69 6.96
C ALA A 80 -18.60 6.00 7.48
N ALA A 81 -18.44 6.30 8.77
CA ALA A 81 -17.16 6.70 9.34
C ALA A 81 -16.07 5.61 9.24
N PRO A 82 -16.30 4.34 9.56
CA PRO A 82 -15.33 3.26 9.35
C PRO A 82 -14.97 3.08 7.87
N ILE A 83 -15.94 3.19 6.97
CA ILE A 83 -15.73 3.08 5.52
C ILE A 83 -14.87 4.22 5.01
N ALA A 84 -15.18 5.46 5.37
CA ALA A 84 -14.39 6.63 5.02
C ALA A 84 -12.95 6.52 5.55
N SER A 85 -12.78 6.10 6.81
CA SER A 85 -11.47 5.86 7.42
C SER A 85 -10.66 4.82 6.65
N LEU A 86 -11.29 3.74 6.19
CA LEU A 86 -10.65 2.71 5.38
C LEU A 86 -10.20 3.27 4.03
N ILE A 87 -11.08 4.02 3.33
CA ILE A 87 -10.77 4.64 2.03
C ILE A 87 -9.58 5.60 2.16
N ILE A 88 -9.55 6.44 3.20
CA ILE A 88 -8.45 7.37 3.47
C ILE A 88 -7.15 6.59 3.68
N ARG A 89 -7.15 5.54 4.48
CA ARG A 89 -5.95 4.70 4.72
C ARG A 89 -5.43 4.06 3.43
N LEU A 90 -6.32 3.57 2.57
CA LEU A 90 -5.95 2.97 1.29
C LEU A 90 -5.38 4.03 0.32
N ALA A 91 -5.96 5.22 0.29
CA ALA A 91 -5.46 6.33 -0.52
C ALA A 91 -4.04 6.74 -0.08
N ILE A 92 -3.81 6.89 1.23
CA ILE A 92 -2.49 7.20 1.80
C ILE A 92 -1.49 6.08 1.46
N SER A 93 -1.88 4.81 1.59
CA SER A 93 -1.03 3.66 1.24
C SER A 93 -0.58 3.72 -0.23
N ARG A 94 -1.50 3.96 -1.16
CA ARG A 94 -1.17 4.08 -2.60
C ARG A 94 -0.26 5.26 -2.90
N THR A 95 -0.50 6.40 -2.29
CA THR A 95 0.34 7.60 -2.48
C THR A 95 1.77 7.35 -2.01
N ARG A 96 1.96 6.61 -0.91
CA ARG A 96 3.28 6.22 -0.41
C ARG A 96 4.02 5.30 -1.37
N GLU A 97 3.34 4.30 -1.95
CA GLU A 97 3.95 3.43 -2.96
C GLU A 97 4.45 4.22 -4.17
N TYR A 98 3.65 5.15 -4.70
CA TYR A 98 4.09 6.02 -5.78
C TYR A 98 5.24 6.94 -5.38
N GLY A 99 5.22 7.44 -4.15
CA GLY A 99 6.32 8.22 -3.58
C GLY A 99 7.61 7.40 -3.44
N ALA A 100 7.48 6.14 -3.01
CA ALA A 100 8.61 5.22 -2.90
C ALA A 100 9.16 4.83 -4.28
N ASP A 101 8.33 4.61 -5.27
CA ASP A 101 8.75 4.36 -6.65
C ASP A 101 9.58 5.54 -7.18
N LYS A 102 9.07 6.76 -7.06
CA LYS A 102 9.77 7.98 -7.51
C LYS A 102 11.09 8.20 -6.77
N THR A 103 11.08 8.07 -5.45
CA THR A 103 12.30 8.26 -4.63
C THR A 103 13.30 7.14 -4.92
N GLY A 104 12.84 5.89 -5.05
CA GLY A 104 13.65 4.73 -5.38
C GLY A 104 14.29 4.84 -6.77
N SER A 105 13.54 5.26 -7.76
CA SER A 105 14.05 5.56 -9.09
C SER A 105 15.14 6.63 -9.07
N SER A 106 14.95 7.66 -8.25
CA SER A 106 15.97 8.71 -8.08
C SER A 106 17.22 8.22 -7.35
N ILE A 107 17.10 7.26 -6.42
CA ILE A 107 18.23 6.67 -5.70
C ILE A 107 19.03 5.73 -6.60
N SER A 108 18.36 4.83 -7.33
CA SER A 108 19.02 3.87 -8.23
C SER A 108 19.44 4.50 -9.56
N GLY A 109 18.84 5.62 -9.97
CA GLY A 109 19.03 6.20 -11.29
C GLY A 109 18.44 5.38 -12.44
N ASN A 110 17.75 4.26 -12.14
CA ASN A 110 17.24 3.33 -13.14
C ASN A 110 15.78 2.92 -12.90
N PRO A 111 14.81 3.79 -13.27
CA PRO A 111 13.38 3.48 -13.11
C PRO A 111 12.93 2.26 -13.92
N LEU A 112 13.59 1.96 -15.06
CA LEU A 112 13.22 0.80 -15.88
C LEU A 112 13.57 -0.53 -15.21
N ALA A 113 14.64 -0.58 -14.44
CA ALA A 113 15.00 -1.77 -13.67
C ALA A 113 13.95 -2.09 -12.60
N LEU A 114 13.46 -1.08 -11.87
CA LEU A 114 12.37 -1.25 -10.92
C LEU A 114 11.07 -1.68 -11.62
N ALA A 115 10.75 -1.09 -12.79
CA ALA A 115 9.59 -1.49 -13.59
C ALA A 115 9.65 -2.97 -13.99
N SER A 116 10.80 -3.41 -14.50
CA SER A 116 11.05 -4.82 -14.86
C SER A 116 10.94 -5.76 -13.66
N ALA A 117 11.52 -5.36 -12.51
CA ALA A 117 11.41 -6.12 -11.27
C ALA A 117 9.94 -6.33 -10.86
N LEU A 118 9.12 -5.28 -10.89
CA LEU A 118 7.70 -5.33 -10.55
C LEU A 118 6.93 -6.29 -11.49
N GLU A 119 7.21 -6.26 -12.80
CA GLU A 119 6.58 -7.17 -13.76
C GLU A 119 6.96 -8.63 -13.49
N LYS A 120 8.24 -8.91 -13.22
CA LYS A 120 8.71 -10.25 -12.87
C LYS A 120 8.07 -10.76 -11.57
N ILE A 121 8.07 -9.95 -10.52
CA ILE A 121 7.45 -10.30 -9.24
C ILE A 121 5.96 -10.60 -9.44
N GLU A 122 5.23 -9.80 -10.21
CA GLU A 122 3.82 -10.04 -10.50
C GLU A 122 3.60 -11.35 -11.27
N MET A 123 4.44 -11.64 -12.26
CA MET A 123 4.37 -12.87 -13.04
C MET A 123 4.60 -14.10 -12.15
N TYR A 124 5.60 -14.08 -11.28
CA TYR A 124 5.89 -15.17 -10.36
C TYR A 124 4.76 -15.34 -9.31
N SER A 125 4.15 -14.25 -8.85
CA SER A 125 3.04 -14.34 -7.89
C SER A 125 1.75 -14.95 -8.46
N LYS A 126 1.55 -14.83 -9.77
CA LYS A 126 0.38 -15.39 -10.46
C LYS A 126 0.52 -16.89 -10.78
N ASN A 127 1.74 -17.40 -10.82
CA ASN A 127 2.05 -18.79 -11.14
C ASN A 127 2.68 -19.53 -9.93
N PRO A 128 1.92 -19.76 -8.86
CA PRO A 128 2.46 -20.34 -7.62
C PRO A 128 2.95 -21.78 -7.78
N LEU A 129 2.56 -22.48 -8.86
CA LEU A 129 2.94 -23.89 -9.12
C LEU A 129 4.44 -24.08 -9.42
N ASN A 130 5.16 -23.01 -9.79
CA ASN A 130 6.60 -23.06 -10.08
C ASN A 130 7.45 -22.23 -9.09
N VAL A 131 6.85 -21.71 -8.03
CA VAL A 131 7.55 -20.87 -7.07
C VAL A 131 7.93 -21.67 -5.84
N ASN A 132 9.22 -21.66 -5.53
CA ASN A 132 9.73 -22.20 -4.27
C ASN A 132 8.93 -21.61 -3.08
N PRO A 133 8.44 -22.43 -2.12
CA PRO A 133 7.68 -21.97 -0.95
C PRO A 133 8.29 -20.78 -0.20
N ALA A 134 9.63 -20.66 -0.23
CA ALA A 134 10.33 -19.50 0.34
C ALA A 134 10.02 -18.18 -0.34
N VAL A 135 9.63 -18.19 -1.61
CA VAL A 135 9.23 -16.96 -2.36
C VAL A 135 7.78 -16.62 -2.12
N SER A 136 6.93 -17.63 -1.88
CA SER A 136 5.51 -17.39 -1.58
C SER A 136 5.27 -16.67 -0.26
N GLN A 137 6.21 -16.71 0.67
CA GLN A 137 6.14 -15.98 1.94
C GLN A 137 6.46 -14.48 1.81
N LEU A 138 7.11 -14.06 0.73
CA LEU A 138 7.32 -12.63 0.41
C LEU A 138 6.04 -11.93 0.01
N PHE A 139 5.12 -12.68 -0.53
CA PHE A 139 3.77 -12.21 -0.78
C PHE A 139 2.97 -12.46 0.49
N ILE A 140 3.06 -11.52 1.43
CA ILE A 140 2.17 -11.47 2.60
C ILE A 140 0.78 -11.74 2.06
N SER A 141 0.22 -12.87 2.46
CA SER A 141 -1.09 -13.32 2.01
C SER A 141 -2.08 -12.20 2.24
N ASP A 142 -2.55 -11.60 1.15
CA ASP A 142 -3.64 -10.67 1.18
C ASP A 142 -4.83 -11.38 1.87
N PRO A 143 -5.23 -10.99 3.08
CA PRO A 143 -6.32 -11.64 3.81
C PRO A 143 -7.64 -11.59 3.05
N LEU A 144 -7.70 -10.76 1.99
CA LEU A 144 -8.85 -10.61 1.10
C LEU A 144 -8.83 -11.58 -0.11
N LYS A 145 -7.85 -12.48 -0.21
CA LYS A 145 -7.86 -13.53 -1.27
C LYS A 145 -9.13 -14.41 -1.25
N SER A 146 -9.84 -14.45 -0.13
CA SER A 146 -11.07 -15.23 0.03
C SER A 146 -12.33 -14.52 -0.50
N PHE A 147 -12.29 -13.22 -0.81
CA PHE A 147 -13.45 -12.51 -1.34
C PHE A 147 -13.49 -12.60 -2.87
N THR A 148 -14.41 -13.40 -3.38
CA THR A 148 -14.71 -13.62 -4.80
C THR A 148 -15.36 -12.40 -5.45
N GLY A 149 -14.58 -11.38 -5.83
CA GLY A 149 -15.06 -10.23 -6.59
C GLY A 149 -13.91 -9.42 -7.14
N SER A 150 -13.65 -9.48 -8.45
CA SER A 150 -12.50 -8.80 -9.08
C SER A 150 -12.51 -7.28 -8.91
N GLY A 151 -13.69 -6.67 -8.77
CA GLY A 151 -13.85 -5.21 -8.58
C GLY A 151 -13.50 -4.75 -7.16
N LEU A 152 -14.05 -5.43 -6.15
CA LEU A 152 -13.79 -5.11 -4.74
C LEU A 152 -12.32 -5.38 -4.37
N ARG A 153 -11.71 -6.44 -4.91
CA ARG A 153 -10.30 -6.76 -4.70
C ARG A 153 -9.35 -5.64 -5.16
N LYS A 154 -9.67 -4.94 -6.26
CA LYS A 154 -8.91 -3.77 -6.72
C LYS A 154 -9.05 -2.57 -5.80
N LEU A 155 -10.21 -2.38 -5.18
CA LEU A 155 -10.46 -1.27 -4.26
C LEU A 155 -9.75 -1.45 -2.92
N PHE A 156 -9.71 -2.69 -2.40
CA PHE A 156 -9.17 -3.00 -1.08
C PHE A 156 -7.71 -3.49 -1.09
N SER A 157 -7.06 -3.58 -2.26
CA SER A 157 -5.64 -3.86 -2.32
C SER A 157 -4.83 -2.73 -1.68
N THR A 158 -3.96 -3.08 -0.76
CA THR A 158 -3.04 -2.14 -0.08
C THR A 158 -2.00 -1.57 -1.03
N HIS A 159 -1.65 -2.30 -2.08
CA HIS A 159 -0.73 -1.84 -3.13
C HIS A 159 -1.48 -1.40 -4.39
N PRO A 160 -1.02 -0.33 -5.06
CA PRO A 160 -1.54 0.05 -6.37
C PRO A 160 -1.32 -1.07 -7.39
N PRO A 161 -2.14 -1.13 -8.46
CA PRO A 161 -1.93 -2.09 -9.53
C PRO A 161 -0.52 -1.96 -10.12
N THR A 162 0.21 -3.08 -10.25
CA THR A 162 1.56 -3.12 -10.82
C THR A 162 1.63 -2.42 -12.16
N LYS A 163 0.63 -2.61 -13.02
CA LYS A 163 0.54 -1.95 -14.33
C LYS A 163 0.63 -0.43 -14.25
N GLU A 164 -0.01 0.19 -13.26
CA GLU A 164 0.01 1.64 -13.09
C GLU A 164 1.38 2.12 -12.56
N ARG A 165 2.00 1.39 -11.64
CA ARG A 165 3.35 1.67 -11.16
C ARG A 165 4.36 1.58 -12.31
N VAL A 166 4.32 0.49 -13.07
CA VAL A 166 5.19 0.27 -14.25
C VAL A 166 5.02 1.36 -15.30
N ARG A 167 3.76 1.77 -15.57
CA ARG A 167 3.49 2.87 -16.50
C ARG A 167 4.19 4.16 -16.06
N ARG A 168 4.04 4.55 -14.80
CA ARG A 168 4.65 5.77 -14.23
C ARG A 168 6.18 5.72 -14.27
N LEU A 169 6.78 4.57 -13.92
CA LEU A 169 8.23 4.39 -13.99
C LEU A 169 8.77 4.50 -15.41
N ARG A 170 8.07 3.97 -16.41
CA ARG A 170 8.44 4.10 -17.82
C ARG A 170 8.30 5.53 -18.33
N GLU A 171 7.28 6.25 -17.91
CA GLU A 171 7.09 7.66 -18.24
C GLU A 171 8.17 8.53 -17.59
N GLU A 172 8.54 8.26 -16.34
CA GLU A 172 9.66 8.91 -15.67
C GLU A 172 10.98 8.69 -16.44
N ALA A 173 11.23 7.46 -16.90
CA ALA A 173 12.40 7.12 -17.71
C ALA A 173 12.44 7.86 -19.06
N SER A 174 11.28 8.13 -19.66
CA SER A 174 11.17 8.87 -20.92
C SER A 174 11.27 10.40 -20.77
N GLY A 175 11.42 10.90 -19.54
CA GLY A 175 11.51 12.33 -19.27
C GLY A 175 10.16 13.06 -19.29
N ILE A 176 9.06 12.34 -19.40
CA ILE A 176 7.70 12.92 -19.33
C ILE A 176 7.42 13.29 -17.89
N ARG A 177 7.55 14.57 -17.56
CA ARG A 177 7.20 15.09 -16.23
C ARG A 177 5.68 15.30 -16.14
N TYR A 178 5.00 14.58 -15.26
CA TYR A 178 3.66 15.00 -14.83
C TYR A 178 3.76 16.35 -14.10
N ARG A 179 3.05 17.32 -14.60
CA ARG A 179 2.71 18.55 -13.88
C ARG A 179 1.55 18.30 -12.91
#